data_604e9b5cd9f119f74b0d531d888cb916
#
_entry.id   604e9b5cd9f119f74b0d531d888cb916
#
_cell.length_a   1.000
_cell.length_b   1.000
_cell.length_c   1.000
_cell.angle_alpha   90.00
_cell.angle_beta   90.00
_cell.angle_gamma   90.00
#
_symmetry.space_group_name_H-M   'P 1'
#
loop_
_entity.id
_entity.type
_entity.pdbx_description
1 polymer ?
#
loop_
_entity_poly.entity_id
_entity_poly.type
_entity_poly.pdbx_seq_one_letter_code
_entity_poly.pdbx_strand_id
1 'polypeptide(L)'
;MILTESTMKYILTFILSFLSFLVCSQNITITDIPTIDQLPVNAIHRVFRDSEGYMWYGTVNGLCRDDGYHVKVFRSDIETPGLLEDNLVECIAEDKKGNIWFGTDKGVYILDKSDYSVHPMDRERLKNIPVMYLYATSDGYMWLSYRSILAKYDINGQLVKEYPLQNEYGRTTISGFCESRNHEIIISVWNGRVYHLDKEKDEFVPYPDKMRRQNPTVMVQDNEQDYFWLATWGDGVVRFDPSAPEDSMFVYSELPVNAAGEEDGVILSLVQDDKLGYIWLTTGHDFMSLQIQPDKTLKQLKFQTGLLPVNHMLVEVLKGRGCLWVSAFDCPSFIVHLMDNITKDYALPALADRANRSPAVMALCDDGDGMMWIMQERTGLVLYDLKRDKVKIYSDFPALASLALDNGREMTRARINDGIWVAKDLNRWVYGMARQGMEMHLKDVIDLNGQVEPNATVTKLYEDSHGILWIGLSKGLCSYDVRQKRIKQVYPDVGHVMGIVENKEGLI
;
A
#
# COMPACT_ATOMS: atom_id res chain seq x y z
N MET A 1 44.64 -28.90 20.30
CA MET A 1 43.79 -28.72 21.47
C MET A 1 42.37 -29.06 21.02
N ILE A 2 41.91 -30.26 21.33
CA ILE A 2 40.61 -30.78 20.89
C ILE A 2 39.58 -30.22 21.87
N LEU A 3 38.67 -29.35 21.38
CA LEU A 3 37.56 -28.86 22.16
C LEU A 3 36.66 -30.04 22.55
N THR A 4 36.29 -30.16 23.82
CA THR A 4 35.40 -31.22 24.28
C THR A 4 34.00 -31.03 23.70
N GLU A 5 33.27 -32.13 23.51
CA GLU A 5 31.90 -32.14 22.94
C GLU A 5 30.93 -31.20 23.71
N SER A 6 31.15 -31.06 25.01
CA SER A 6 30.44 -30.12 25.89
C SER A 6 30.72 -28.67 25.51
N THR A 7 31.99 -28.31 25.27
CA THR A 7 32.38 -26.93 24.87
C THR A 7 31.82 -26.57 23.48
N MET A 8 31.75 -27.52 22.57
CA MET A 8 31.18 -27.34 21.25
C MET A 8 29.63 -27.14 21.30
N LYS A 9 28.94 -27.85 22.20
CA LYS A 9 27.53 -27.64 22.48
C LYS A 9 27.25 -26.23 23.03
N TYR A 10 28.05 -25.76 23.99
CA TYR A 10 27.88 -24.38 24.52
C TYR A 10 28.19 -23.32 23.48
N ILE A 11 29.19 -23.50 22.63
CA ILE A 11 29.50 -22.59 21.53
C ILE A 11 28.37 -22.61 20.49
N LEU A 12 27.84 -23.78 20.15
CA LEU A 12 26.71 -23.91 19.21
C LEU A 12 25.42 -23.29 19.77
N THR A 13 25.16 -23.49 21.06
CA THR A 13 24.00 -22.85 21.75
C THR A 13 24.20 -21.35 21.85
N PHE A 14 25.41 -20.87 22.09
CA PHE A 14 25.72 -19.43 22.11
C PHE A 14 25.62 -18.81 20.71
N ILE A 15 26.11 -19.49 19.67
CA ILE A 15 25.96 -19.06 18.26
C ILE A 15 24.50 -19.11 17.84
N LEU A 16 23.74 -20.14 18.21
CA LEU A 16 22.28 -20.20 17.96
C LEU A 16 21.51 -19.17 18.74
N SER A 17 21.89 -18.85 19.97
CA SER A 17 21.28 -17.74 20.71
C SER A 17 21.69 -16.38 20.16
N PHE A 18 22.89 -16.21 19.61
CA PHE A 18 23.31 -14.98 18.92
C PHE A 18 22.67 -14.83 17.53
N LEU A 19 22.41 -15.93 16.82
CA LEU A 19 21.63 -15.93 15.58
C LEU A 19 20.14 -15.66 15.80
N SER A 20 19.61 -15.96 16.97
CA SER A 20 18.23 -15.56 17.35
C SER A 20 18.12 -14.08 17.73
N PHE A 21 19.23 -13.37 17.89
CA PHE A 21 19.29 -11.91 18.09
C PHE A 21 19.42 -11.10 16.78
N LEU A 22 19.56 -11.75 15.64
CA LEU A 22 19.21 -11.13 14.36
C LEU A 22 17.69 -11.13 14.20
N VAL A 23 17.00 -10.51 15.15
CA VAL A 23 15.64 -10.05 14.97
C VAL A 23 15.73 -9.04 13.83
N CYS A 24 15.16 -9.39 12.69
CA CYS A 24 14.91 -8.42 11.64
C CYS A 24 14.06 -7.30 12.26
N SER A 25 14.73 -6.24 12.71
CA SER A 25 14.07 -4.99 12.99
C SER A 25 13.59 -4.49 11.63
N GLN A 26 12.28 -4.52 11.41
CA GLN A 26 11.72 -3.85 10.24
C GLN A 26 12.02 -2.35 10.37
N ASN A 27 12.69 -1.80 9.37
CA ASN A 27 12.84 -0.36 9.24
C ASN A 27 11.51 0.19 8.72
N ILE A 28 10.69 0.73 9.59
CA ILE A 28 9.57 1.57 9.21
C ILE A 28 10.03 3.02 9.19
N THR A 29 9.53 3.80 8.24
CA THR A 29 9.72 5.25 8.22
C THR A 29 8.38 5.92 8.48
N ILE A 30 8.39 6.92 9.35
CA ILE A 30 7.19 7.70 9.68
C ILE A 30 7.35 9.08 9.08
N THR A 31 6.30 9.57 8.44
CA THR A 31 6.22 10.93 7.91
C THR A 31 4.89 11.55 8.30
N ASP A 32 4.89 12.86 8.42
CA ASP A 32 3.66 13.61 8.57
C ASP A 32 2.80 13.47 7.28
N ILE A 33 1.50 13.64 7.42
CA ILE A 33 0.61 13.82 6.27
C ILE A 33 1.02 15.14 5.59
N PRO A 34 1.40 15.16 4.30
CA PRO A 34 1.95 16.36 3.67
C PRO A 34 1.03 17.58 3.71
N THR A 35 -0.25 17.36 3.83
CA THR A 35 -1.32 18.39 3.81
C THR A 35 -1.90 18.64 5.21
N ILE A 36 -1.28 18.14 6.28
CA ILE A 36 -1.81 18.19 7.65
C ILE A 36 -2.11 19.62 8.11
N ASP A 37 -1.26 20.58 7.73
CA ASP A 37 -1.42 22.00 8.08
C ASP A 37 -2.62 22.69 7.39
N GLN A 38 -3.22 22.05 6.37
CA GLN A 38 -4.40 22.54 5.67
C GLN A 38 -5.71 22.02 6.28
N LEU A 39 -5.61 21.06 7.21
CA LEU A 39 -6.79 20.54 7.90
C LEU A 39 -7.33 21.58 8.90
N PRO A 40 -8.65 21.66 9.08
CA PRO A 40 -9.25 22.60 10.03
C PRO A 40 -8.91 22.30 11.48
N VAL A 41 -8.50 21.06 11.77
CA VAL A 41 -8.06 20.54 13.05
C VAL A 41 -7.13 19.35 12.84
N ASN A 42 -6.22 19.11 13.77
CA ASN A 42 -5.26 18.00 13.67
C ASN A 42 -5.84 16.65 14.15
N ALA A 43 -6.97 16.68 14.86
CA ALA A 43 -7.67 15.49 15.32
C ALA A 43 -8.48 14.87 14.18
N ILE A 44 -8.06 13.71 13.71
CA ILE A 44 -8.73 12.94 12.68
C ILE A 44 -9.40 11.72 13.33
N HIS A 45 -10.72 11.65 13.24
CA HIS A 45 -11.53 10.55 13.78
C HIS A 45 -11.57 9.36 12.82
N ARG A 46 -11.63 9.65 11.50
CA ARG A 46 -11.72 8.63 10.45
C ARG A 46 -10.82 8.96 9.29
N VAL A 47 -10.21 7.95 8.74
CA VAL A 47 -9.48 7.99 7.47
C VAL A 47 -10.15 7.05 6.48
N PHE A 48 -10.40 7.53 5.28
CA PHE A 48 -11.01 6.75 4.22
C PHE A 48 -10.31 7.05 2.89
N ARG A 49 -10.11 6.03 2.07
CA ARG A 49 -9.57 6.19 0.73
C ARG A 49 -10.63 5.79 -0.27
N ASP A 50 -10.99 6.72 -1.16
CA ASP A 50 -11.99 6.44 -2.18
C ASP A 50 -11.42 5.63 -3.36
N SER A 51 -12.31 5.20 -4.25
CA SER A 51 -11.98 4.39 -5.43
C SER A 51 -11.08 5.12 -6.44
N GLU A 52 -11.07 6.45 -6.43
CA GLU A 52 -10.21 7.30 -7.26
C GLU A 52 -8.82 7.50 -6.65
N GLY A 53 -8.67 7.18 -5.34
CA GLY A 53 -7.41 7.24 -4.62
C GLY A 53 -7.23 8.48 -3.76
N TYR A 54 -8.23 9.37 -3.68
CA TYR A 54 -8.23 10.50 -2.77
C TYR A 54 -8.40 10.06 -1.32
N MET A 55 -7.76 10.80 -0.42
CA MET A 55 -7.93 10.60 1.01
C MET A 55 -9.04 11.48 1.54
N TRP A 56 -9.85 10.92 2.40
CA TRP A 56 -10.92 11.60 3.10
C TRP A 56 -10.70 11.50 4.60
N TYR A 57 -10.85 12.62 5.29
CA TYR A 57 -10.69 12.69 6.74
C TYR A 57 -11.98 13.18 7.38
N GLY A 58 -12.50 12.38 8.28
CA GLY A 58 -13.57 12.78 9.20
C GLY A 58 -12.95 13.46 10.42
N THR A 59 -13.31 14.70 10.65
CA THR A 59 -12.80 15.50 11.76
C THR A 59 -13.93 16.04 12.63
N VAL A 60 -13.60 16.61 13.78
CA VAL A 60 -14.58 17.34 14.62
C VAL A 60 -15.07 18.64 13.96
N ASN A 61 -14.43 19.07 12.87
CA ASN A 61 -14.74 20.32 12.19
C ASN A 61 -14.93 20.15 10.68
N GLY A 62 -15.61 19.10 10.28
CA GLY A 62 -16.03 18.83 8.92
C GLY A 62 -15.39 17.59 8.29
N LEU A 63 -15.86 17.28 7.09
CA LEU A 63 -15.31 16.29 6.18
C LEU A 63 -14.24 16.96 5.32
N CYS A 64 -13.06 16.36 5.21
CA CYS A 64 -11.96 16.87 4.41
C CYS A 64 -11.63 15.90 3.28
N ARG A 65 -11.44 16.41 2.06
CA ARG A 65 -10.91 15.66 0.90
C ARG A 65 -9.52 16.16 0.57
N ASP A 66 -8.58 15.23 0.54
CA ASP A 66 -7.16 15.48 0.28
C ASP A 66 -6.74 14.84 -1.05
N ASP A 67 -6.18 15.62 -1.95
CA ASP A 67 -5.64 15.16 -3.24
C ASP A 67 -4.09 15.00 -3.22
N GLY A 68 -3.48 15.14 -2.04
CA GLY A 68 -2.04 15.10 -1.83
C GLY A 68 -1.34 16.46 -1.97
N TYR A 69 -2.06 17.50 -2.43
CA TYR A 69 -1.55 18.87 -2.58
C TYR A 69 -2.44 19.89 -1.88
N HIS A 70 -3.76 19.68 -1.93
CA HIS A 70 -4.76 20.60 -1.38
C HIS A 70 -5.82 19.83 -0.61
N VAL A 71 -6.31 20.44 0.45
CA VAL A 71 -7.43 19.94 1.23
C VAL A 71 -8.67 20.79 0.97
N LYS A 72 -9.74 20.14 0.52
CA LYS A 72 -11.07 20.75 0.44
C LYS A 72 -11.89 20.35 1.65
N VAL A 73 -12.42 21.34 2.37
CA VAL A 73 -13.19 21.14 3.61
C VAL A 73 -14.67 21.35 3.34
N PHE A 74 -15.50 20.43 3.81
CA PHE A 74 -16.96 20.49 3.78
C PHE A 74 -17.46 20.60 5.22
N ARG A 75 -17.95 21.76 5.59
CA ARG A 75 -18.46 22.07 6.93
C ARG A 75 -19.49 23.19 6.90
N SER A 76 -20.26 23.32 7.96
CA SER A 76 -21.06 24.50 8.17
C SER A 76 -20.23 25.60 8.83
N ASP A 77 -20.10 26.74 8.18
CA ASP A 77 -19.41 27.93 8.67
C ASP A 77 -20.07 29.22 8.13
N ILE A 78 -19.34 30.33 8.21
CA ILE A 78 -19.87 31.64 7.76
C ILE A 78 -20.08 31.68 6.22
N GLU A 79 -19.21 30.96 5.46
CA GLU A 79 -19.28 30.93 3.99
C GLU A 79 -20.33 29.93 3.49
N THR A 80 -20.51 28.83 4.21
CA THR A 80 -21.46 27.75 3.89
C THR A 80 -22.39 27.45 5.06
N PRO A 81 -23.24 28.45 5.46
CA PRO A 81 -24.09 28.28 6.63
C PRO A 81 -25.16 27.23 6.39
N GLY A 82 -25.23 26.24 7.29
CA GLY A 82 -26.26 25.19 7.22
C GLY A 82 -25.93 24.07 6.22
N LEU A 83 -24.71 23.97 5.70
CA LEU A 83 -24.28 22.86 4.87
C LEU A 83 -24.44 21.54 5.63
N LEU A 84 -23.98 21.49 6.88
CA LEU A 84 -24.15 20.39 7.81
C LEU A 84 -24.91 20.89 9.06
N GLU A 85 -25.70 20.02 9.70
CA GLU A 85 -26.31 20.33 11.00
C GLU A 85 -25.32 20.10 12.18
N ASP A 86 -24.26 19.31 11.91
CA ASP A 86 -23.13 19.08 12.82
C ASP A 86 -21.87 18.83 12.01
N ASN A 87 -20.74 19.39 12.45
CA ASN A 87 -19.46 19.25 11.77
C ASN A 87 -18.64 18.04 12.23
N LEU A 88 -19.05 17.34 13.28
CA LEU A 88 -18.37 16.14 13.75
C LEU A 88 -18.66 14.97 12.80
N VAL A 89 -17.65 14.50 12.08
CA VAL A 89 -17.77 13.39 11.12
C VAL A 89 -17.21 12.12 11.76
N GLU A 90 -18.08 11.14 11.99
CA GLU A 90 -17.79 9.90 12.72
C GLU A 90 -17.51 8.70 11.82
N CYS A 91 -18.07 8.67 10.62
CA CYS A 91 -17.89 7.56 9.70
C CYS A 91 -17.99 8.02 8.24
N ILE A 92 -17.28 7.30 7.34
CA ILE A 92 -17.21 7.61 5.90
C ILE A 92 -17.28 6.30 5.13
N ALA A 93 -18.02 6.29 4.03
CA ALA A 93 -18.04 5.20 3.06
C ALA A 93 -18.30 5.73 1.65
N GLU A 94 -17.92 4.98 0.63
CA GLU A 94 -18.18 5.28 -0.78
C GLU A 94 -19.21 4.30 -1.34
N ASP A 95 -20.24 4.81 -2.02
CA ASP A 95 -21.21 3.97 -2.70
C ASP A 95 -20.73 3.54 -4.10
N LYS A 96 -21.46 2.64 -4.75
CA LYS A 96 -21.12 2.16 -6.11
C LYS A 96 -21.21 3.21 -7.22
N LYS A 97 -21.83 4.35 -6.97
CA LYS A 97 -21.83 5.50 -7.90
C LYS A 97 -20.62 6.39 -7.70
N GLY A 98 -19.82 6.16 -6.64
CA GLY A 98 -18.69 6.97 -6.26
C GLY A 98 -19.06 8.16 -5.37
N ASN A 99 -20.28 8.25 -4.85
CA ASN A 99 -20.65 9.27 -3.87
C ASN A 99 -20.09 8.93 -2.50
N ILE A 100 -19.72 9.94 -1.74
CA ILE A 100 -19.25 9.79 -0.37
C ILE A 100 -20.42 9.96 0.59
N TRP A 101 -20.69 8.91 1.35
CA TRP A 101 -21.62 8.93 2.47
C TRP A 101 -20.85 9.16 3.75
N PHE A 102 -21.34 10.06 4.59
CA PHE A 102 -20.69 10.31 5.88
C PHE A 102 -21.71 10.57 6.98
N GLY A 103 -21.44 10.00 8.14
CA GLY A 103 -22.29 10.12 9.32
C GLY A 103 -21.75 11.18 10.27
N THR A 104 -22.67 11.88 10.91
CA THR A 104 -22.42 12.88 11.95
C THR A 104 -23.28 12.60 13.18
N ASP A 105 -23.11 13.37 14.23
CA ASP A 105 -23.97 13.30 15.41
C ASP A 105 -25.44 13.70 15.12
N LYS A 106 -25.70 14.30 13.97
CA LYS A 106 -27.04 14.77 13.61
C LYS A 106 -27.58 14.20 12.30
N GLY A 107 -27.05 13.08 11.86
CA GLY A 107 -27.55 12.37 10.69
C GLY A 107 -26.48 11.97 9.68
N VAL A 108 -26.93 11.55 8.50
CA VAL A 108 -26.08 11.13 7.39
C VAL A 108 -26.23 12.08 6.22
N TYR A 109 -25.15 12.31 5.54
CA TYR A 109 -25.07 13.12 4.35
C TYR A 109 -24.47 12.34 3.19
N ILE A 110 -24.88 12.68 1.98
CA ILE A 110 -24.32 12.16 0.74
C ILE A 110 -23.67 13.34 0.00
N LEU A 111 -22.40 13.19 -0.33
CA LEU A 111 -21.64 14.12 -1.15
C LEU A 111 -21.48 13.53 -2.55
N ASP A 112 -22.01 14.22 -3.55
CA ASP A 112 -21.80 13.92 -4.96
C ASP A 112 -20.41 14.43 -5.38
N LYS A 113 -19.52 13.52 -5.80
CA LYS A 113 -18.16 13.92 -6.21
C LYS A 113 -18.11 14.67 -7.54
N SER A 114 -19.17 14.63 -8.35
CA SER A 114 -19.20 15.31 -9.65
C SER A 114 -19.29 16.83 -9.55
N ASP A 115 -20.02 17.33 -8.55
CA ASP A 115 -20.23 18.75 -8.33
C ASP A 115 -19.92 19.21 -6.89
N TYR A 116 -19.61 18.26 -6.01
CA TYR A 116 -19.39 18.45 -4.58
C TYR A 116 -20.61 18.96 -3.81
N SER A 117 -21.81 18.74 -4.32
CA SER A 117 -23.02 19.01 -3.57
C SER A 117 -23.18 18.04 -2.41
N VAL A 118 -23.66 18.55 -1.28
CA VAL A 118 -23.89 17.77 -0.06
C VAL A 118 -25.37 17.80 0.28
N HIS A 119 -25.96 16.63 0.44
CA HIS A 119 -27.38 16.49 0.74
C HIS A 119 -27.61 15.62 1.98
N PRO A 120 -28.49 16.01 2.90
CA PRO A 120 -28.89 15.14 4.01
C PRO A 120 -29.70 13.94 3.48
N MET A 121 -29.42 12.76 4.02
CA MET A 121 -30.08 11.51 3.68
C MET A 121 -31.15 11.17 4.73
N ASP A 122 -32.32 10.70 4.29
CA ASP A 122 -33.46 10.27 5.14
C ASP A 122 -33.68 11.17 6.36
N ARG A 123 -33.86 12.48 6.09
CA ARG A 123 -33.93 13.53 7.13
C ARG A 123 -35.08 13.31 8.12
N GLU A 124 -36.16 12.68 7.70
CA GLU A 124 -37.30 12.42 8.59
C GLU A 124 -36.91 11.41 9.69
N ARG A 125 -36.10 10.41 9.35
CA ARG A 125 -35.70 9.32 10.23
C ARG A 125 -34.41 9.60 11.00
N LEU A 126 -33.41 10.18 10.34
CA LEU A 126 -32.04 10.30 10.87
C LEU A 126 -31.71 11.69 11.43
N LYS A 127 -32.61 12.67 11.32
CA LYS A 127 -32.35 14.00 11.87
C LYS A 127 -32.09 13.94 13.40
N ASN A 128 -30.98 14.56 13.82
CA ASN A 128 -30.52 14.58 15.21
C ASN A 128 -30.26 13.16 15.79
N ILE A 129 -29.84 12.24 14.95
CA ILE A 129 -29.48 10.88 15.35
C ILE A 129 -28.02 10.63 15.00
N PRO A 130 -27.16 10.33 15.98
CA PRO A 130 -25.79 9.95 15.72
C PRO A 130 -25.70 8.66 14.89
N VAL A 131 -24.86 8.70 13.84
CA VAL A 131 -24.55 7.54 13.01
C VAL A 131 -23.05 7.30 13.05
N MET A 132 -22.67 6.20 13.72
CA MET A 132 -21.28 5.86 14.04
C MET A 132 -20.64 4.89 13.05
N TYR A 133 -21.47 4.20 12.25
CA TYR A 133 -21.01 3.20 11.29
C TYR A 133 -21.71 3.34 9.94
N LEU A 134 -20.89 3.35 8.89
CA LEU A 134 -21.31 3.23 7.49
C LEU A 134 -20.49 2.14 6.84
N TYR A 135 -21.13 1.30 6.06
CA TYR A 135 -20.47 0.25 5.29
C TYR A 135 -21.17 0.05 3.93
N ALA A 136 -20.37 0.06 2.86
CA ALA A 136 -20.85 -0.23 1.51
C ALA A 136 -20.58 -1.70 1.19
N THR A 137 -21.61 -2.49 0.87
CA THR A 137 -21.46 -3.89 0.48
C THR A 137 -21.27 -4.07 -1.02
N SER A 138 -20.67 -5.18 -1.40
CA SER A 138 -20.37 -5.51 -2.78
C SER A 138 -21.62 -5.66 -3.66
N ASP A 139 -22.78 -5.90 -3.08
CA ASP A 139 -24.09 -5.92 -3.77
C ASP A 139 -24.70 -4.54 -4.01
N GLY A 140 -24.03 -3.47 -3.48
CA GLY A 140 -24.39 -2.07 -3.72
C GLY A 140 -25.31 -1.44 -2.69
N TYR A 141 -25.55 -2.11 -1.60
CA TYR A 141 -26.30 -1.51 -0.49
C TYR A 141 -25.37 -0.78 0.47
N MET A 142 -25.96 0.22 1.12
CA MET A 142 -25.32 0.95 2.21
C MET A 142 -25.92 0.49 3.54
N TRP A 143 -25.05 0.12 4.44
CA TRP A 143 -25.44 -0.28 5.80
C TRP A 143 -25.01 0.78 6.79
N LEU A 144 -25.89 1.16 7.67
CA LEU A 144 -25.60 2.14 8.71
C LEU A 144 -26.18 1.71 10.06
N SER A 145 -25.48 2.10 11.11
CA SER A 145 -25.90 1.80 12.48
C SER A 145 -26.27 3.09 13.21
N TYR A 146 -27.47 3.11 13.76
CA TYR A 146 -27.95 4.19 14.62
C TYR A 146 -28.76 3.63 15.79
N ARG A 147 -28.58 4.20 16.97
CA ARG A 147 -29.19 3.70 18.21
C ARG A 147 -28.84 2.20 18.41
N SER A 148 -29.84 1.32 18.35
CA SER A 148 -29.67 -0.15 18.41
C SER A 148 -30.27 -0.80 17.18
N ILE A 149 -30.09 -0.17 16.01
CA ILE A 149 -30.60 -0.63 14.73
C ILE A 149 -29.45 -0.66 13.72
N LEU A 150 -29.35 -1.74 13.00
CA LEU A 150 -28.58 -1.80 11.76
C LEU A 150 -29.57 -1.67 10.60
N ALA A 151 -29.42 -0.68 9.77
CA ALA A 151 -30.33 -0.39 8.66
C ALA A 151 -29.62 -0.58 7.31
N LYS A 152 -30.32 -1.21 6.39
CA LYS A 152 -29.92 -1.41 5.00
C LYS A 152 -30.63 -0.42 4.12
N TYR A 153 -29.87 0.35 3.35
CA TYR A 153 -30.35 1.33 2.39
C TYR A 153 -29.91 0.99 0.98
N ASP A 154 -30.70 1.38 0.00
CA ASP A 154 -30.27 1.31 -1.38
C ASP A 154 -29.36 2.51 -1.73
N ILE A 155 -28.78 2.47 -2.91
CA ILE A 155 -27.84 3.49 -3.43
C ILE A 155 -28.50 4.87 -3.66
N ASN A 156 -29.83 4.98 -3.58
CA ASN A 156 -30.58 6.22 -3.68
C ASN A 156 -30.98 6.77 -2.30
N GLY A 157 -30.51 6.15 -1.23
CA GLY A 157 -30.82 6.55 0.14
C GLY A 157 -32.21 6.13 0.61
N GLN A 158 -32.85 5.13 -0.07
CA GLN A 158 -34.13 4.60 0.38
C GLN A 158 -33.93 3.45 1.33
N LEU A 159 -34.62 3.47 2.46
CA LEU A 159 -34.58 2.39 3.44
C LEU A 159 -35.15 1.11 2.84
N VAL A 160 -34.34 0.05 2.90
CA VAL A 160 -34.75 -1.31 2.47
C VAL A 160 -35.27 -2.10 3.66
N LYS A 161 -34.47 -2.15 4.76
CA LYS A 161 -34.84 -2.89 5.96
C LYS A 161 -34.08 -2.40 7.18
N GLU A 162 -34.71 -2.57 8.33
CA GLU A 162 -34.12 -2.37 9.66
C GLU A 162 -33.98 -3.70 10.39
N TYR A 163 -32.83 -3.88 11.04
CA TYR A 163 -32.54 -5.04 11.89
C TYR A 163 -32.28 -4.52 13.32
N PRO A 164 -33.25 -4.66 14.24
CA PRO A 164 -33.05 -4.32 15.65
C PRO A 164 -31.97 -5.19 16.28
N LEU A 165 -31.00 -4.57 16.93
CA LEU A 165 -29.89 -5.25 17.59
C LEU A 165 -30.19 -5.40 19.08
N GLN A 166 -30.08 -6.63 19.56
CA GLN A 166 -30.24 -6.97 20.99
C GLN A 166 -29.21 -8.00 21.40
N ASN A 167 -28.74 -7.90 22.63
CA ASN A 167 -27.94 -8.93 23.29
C ASN A 167 -28.58 -9.36 24.59
N GLU A 168 -27.92 -10.18 25.39
CA GLU A 168 -28.43 -10.67 26.67
C GLU A 168 -28.66 -9.56 27.72
N TYR A 169 -28.06 -8.38 27.50
CA TYR A 169 -28.20 -7.20 28.37
C TYR A 169 -29.25 -6.18 27.84
N GLY A 170 -29.90 -6.47 26.72
CA GLY A 170 -30.87 -5.61 26.09
C GLY A 170 -30.41 -5.00 24.77
N ARG A 171 -30.70 -3.70 24.56
CA ARG A 171 -30.32 -2.99 23.34
C ARG A 171 -28.80 -2.81 23.24
N THR A 172 -28.24 -3.03 22.07
CA THR A 172 -26.81 -2.88 21.82
C THR A 172 -26.54 -2.17 20.49
N THR A 173 -25.30 -1.81 20.25
CA THR A 173 -24.83 -1.18 19.00
C THR A 173 -23.84 -2.09 18.32
N ILE A 174 -23.70 -1.90 17.01
CA ILE A 174 -22.66 -2.55 16.23
C ILE A 174 -21.28 -2.06 16.69
N SER A 175 -20.31 -2.97 16.70
CA SER A 175 -18.92 -2.66 16.99
C SER A 175 -17.97 -3.10 15.86
N GLY A 176 -18.40 -4.02 14.99
CA GLY A 176 -17.68 -4.42 13.80
C GLY A 176 -18.63 -4.91 12.72
N PHE A 177 -18.27 -4.66 11.47
CA PHE A 177 -19.00 -5.10 10.28
C PHE A 177 -17.98 -5.63 9.27
N CYS A 178 -18.26 -6.76 8.68
CA CYS A 178 -17.43 -7.35 7.64
C CYS A 178 -18.30 -8.06 6.60
N GLU A 179 -18.03 -7.80 5.32
CA GLU A 179 -18.49 -8.65 4.24
C GLU A 179 -17.35 -9.61 3.89
N SER A 180 -17.59 -10.91 4.03
CA SER A 180 -16.60 -11.92 3.69
C SER A 180 -16.35 -12.00 2.17
N ARG A 181 -15.28 -12.68 1.76
CA ARG A 181 -15.02 -12.96 0.33
C ARG A 181 -16.15 -13.75 -0.34
N ASN A 182 -16.94 -14.49 0.45
CA ASN A 182 -18.10 -15.24 -0.01
C ASN A 182 -19.40 -14.42 0.06
N HIS A 183 -19.29 -13.09 0.25
CA HIS A 183 -20.44 -12.17 0.39
C HIS A 183 -21.38 -12.51 1.54
N GLU A 184 -20.84 -13.07 2.62
CA GLU A 184 -21.55 -13.21 3.89
C GLU A 184 -21.38 -11.95 4.71
N ILE A 185 -22.48 -11.46 5.27
CA ILE A 185 -22.45 -10.32 6.18
C ILE A 185 -22.29 -10.84 7.62
N ILE A 186 -21.22 -10.44 8.25
CA ILE A 186 -20.89 -10.78 9.62
C ILE A 186 -20.78 -9.49 10.42
N ILE A 187 -21.41 -9.44 11.57
CA ILE A 187 -21.35 -8.29 12.47
C ILE A 187 -20.97 -8.72 13.88
N SER A 188 -20.31 -7.84 14.60
CA SER A 188 -20.14 -7.94 16.04
C SER A 188 -20.87 -6.80 16.74
N VAL A 189 -21.34 -7.05 17.95
CA VAL A 189 -22.07 -6.06 18.75
C VAL A 189 -21.38 -5.84 20.09
N TRP A 190 -21.50 -4.63 20.62
CA TRP A 190 -20.92 -4.25 21.90
C TRP A 190 -21.55 -5.05 23.04
N ASN A 191 -20.73 -5.60 23.93
CA ASN A 191 -21.17 -6.51 25.01
C ASN A 191 -22.00 -7.71 24.54
N GLY A 192 -21.74 -8.19 23.31
CA GLY A 192 -22.55 -9.21 22.69
C GLY A 192 -21.74 -10.30 21.99
N ARG A 193 -22.29 -10.77 20.94
CA ARG A 193 -21.80 -11.88 20.15
C ARG A 193 -21.42 -11.43 18.74
N VAL A 194 -20.85 -12.35 18.00
CA VAL A 194 -20.72 -12.25 16.54
C VAL A 194 -21.95 -12.88 15.89
N TYR A 195 -22.48 -12.24 14.88
CA TYR A 195 -23.68 -12.66 14.16
C TYR A 195 -23.36 -12.74 12.66
N HIS A 196 -24.05 -13.64 11.93
CA HIS A 196 -24.11 -13.66 10.49
C HIS A 196 -25.53 -13.38 10.01
N LEU A 197 -25.65 -12.83 8.81
CA LEU A 197 -26.94 -12.65 8.16
C LEU A 197 -27.37 -13.97 7.51
N ASP A 198 -28.40 -14.62 8.07
CA ASP A 198 -29.10 -15.74 7.45
C ASP A 198 -29.94 -15.19 6.29
N LYS A 199 -29.52 -15.46 5.05
CA LYS A 199 -30.17 -14.92 3.84
C LYS A 199 -31.56 -15.53 3.59
N GLU A 200 -31.84 -16.74 4.11
CA GLU A 200 -33.14 -17.38 3.93
C GLU A 200 -34.19 -16.79 4.86
N LYS A 201 -33.80 -16.53 6.12
CA LYS A 201 -34.66 -15.88 7.11
C LYS A 201 -34.64 -14.38 7.02
N ASP A 202 -33.61 -13.82 6.39
CA ASP A 202 -33.31 -12.40 6.34
C ASP A 202 -33.22 -11.79 7.77
N GLU A 203 -32.48 -12.47 8.65
CA GLU A 203 -32.28 -12.12 10.04
C GLU A 203 -30.82 -12.35 10.46
N PHE A 204 -30.36 -11.59 11.46
CA PHE A 204 -29.03 -11.82 12.06
C PHE A 204 -29.13 -12.93 13.11
N VAL A 205 -28.39 -14.02 12.88
CA VAL A 205 -28.33 -15.20 13.74
C VAL A 205 -26.99 -15.20 14.48
N PRO A 206 -26.97 -15.34 15.81
CA PRO A 206 -25.72 -15.37 16.55
C PRO A 206 -24.96 -16.66 16.32
N TYR A 207 -23.63 -16.59 16.30
CA TYR A 207 -22.79 -17.79 16.42
C TYR A 207 -22.93 -18.40 17.82
N PRO A 208 -22.73 -19.74 17.97
CA PRO A 208 -23.01 -20.46 19.22
C PRO A 208 -22.23 -19.95 20.41
N ASP A 209 -20.94 -19.67 20.23
CA ASP A 209 -20.05 -19.19 21.28
C ASP A 209 -20.09 -17.66 21.41
N LYS A 210 -19.56 -17.19 22.51
CA LYS A 210 -19.40 -15.76 22.75
C LYS A 210 -18.00 -15.47 23.23
N MET A 211 -17.56 -14.27 22.91
CA MET A 211 -16.24 -13.79 23.30
C MET A 211 -16.12 -13.66 24.82
N ARG A 212 -14.93 -13.97 25.34
CA ARG A 212 -14.63 -13.98 26.77
C ARG A 212 -14.95 -12.67 27.49
N ARG A 213 -14.56 -11.51 26.89
CA ARG A 213 -14.83 -10.16 27.43
C ARG A 213 -15.83 -9.36 26.58
N GLN A 214 -16.31 -9.89 25.49
CA GLN A 214 -17.49 -9.42 24.75
C GLN A 214 -17.42 -7.98 24.19
N ASN A 215 -16.23 -7.45 23.92
CA ASN A 215 -16.05 -6.09 23.45
C ASN A 215 -15.24 -6.03 22.16
N PRO A 216 -15.73 -6.60 21.03
CA PRO A 216 -15.06 -6.43 19.76
C PRO A 216 -15.14 -4.97 19.31
N THR A 217 -14.07 -4.47 18.68
CA THR A 217 -14.00 -3.10 18.16
C THR A 217 -13.94 -3.06 16.64
N VAL A 218 -13.18 -3.96 16.03
CA VAL A 218 -13.02 -4.08 14.57
C VAL A 218 -12.91 -5.55 14.19
N MET A 219 -13.38 -5.89 13.00
CA MET A 219 -13.27 -7.22 12.44
C MET A 219 -12.78 -7.14 10.98
N VAL A 220 -11.75 -7.91 10.63
CA VAL A 220 -11.25 -8.05 9.26
C VAL A 220 -11.09 -9.53 8.91
N GLN A 221 -11.42 -9.92 7.67
CA GLN A 221 -11.12 -11.26 7.18
C GLN A 221 -9.63 -11.40 6.91
N ASP A 222 -9.04 -12.55 7.24
CA ASP A 222 -7.67 -12.87 6.88
C ASP A 222 -7.49 -12.85 5.35
N ASN A 223 -6.35 -12.34 4.86
CA ASN A 223 -6.12 -12.15 3.41
C ASN A 223 -6.14 -13.45 2.61
N GLU A 224 -5.80 -14.59 3.22
CA GLU A 224 -5.65 -15.89 2.55
C GLU A 224 -6.65 -16.95 3.04
N GLN A 225 -7.13 -16.82 4.28
CA GLN A 225 -7.93 -17.83 4.97
C GLN A 225 -9.37 -17.35 5.21
N ASP A 226 -10.28 -18.26 5.53
CA ASP A 226 -11.69 -17.94 5.74
C ASP A 226 -12.05 -17.59 7.20
N TYR A 227 -11.05 -17.50 8.08
CA TYR A 227 -11.24 -16.97 9.43
C TYR A 227 -11.05 -15.43 9.47
N PHE A 228 -11.35 -14.84 10.62
CA PHE A 228 -11.32 -13.40 10.85
C PHE A 228 -10.39 -13.06 12.02
N TRP A 229 -9.82 -11.87 11.96
CA TRP A 229 -9.12 -11.24 13.07
C TRP A 229 -10.04 -10.20 13.69
N LEU A 230 -10.26 -10.34 14.98
CA LEU A 230 -11.08 -9.43 15.79
C LEU A 230 -10.17 -8.61 16.71
N ALA A 231 -10.24 -7.30 16.59
CA ALA A 231 -9.74 -6.40 17.63
C ALA A 231 -10.74 -6.36 18.78
N THR A 232 -10.25 -6.23 20.01
CA THR A 232 -11.13 -6.21 21.20
C THR A 232 -10.75 -5.13 22.19
N TRP A 233 -11.71 -4.78 23.04
CA TRP A 233 -11.50 -3.87 24.15
C TRP A 233 -11.11 -4.65 25.41
N GLY A 234 -9.89 -5.22 25.42
CA GLY A 234 -9.32 -5.85 26.60
C GLY A 234 -8.80 -7.27 26.45
N ASP A 235 -9.16 -7.99 25.38
CA ASP A 235 -8.64 -9.34 25.07
C ASP A 235 -7.59 -9.35 23.95
N GLY A 236 -7.12 -8.17 23.51
CA GLY A 236 -6.15 -8.06 22.41
C GLY A 236 -6.74 -8.44 21.05
N VAL A 237 -6.02 -9.25 20.28
CA VAL A 237 -6.46 -9.77 18.98
C VAL A 237 -6.94 -11.20 19.13
N VAL A 238 -8.14 -11.49 18.60
CA VAL A 238 -8.77 -12.80 18.65
C VAL A 238 -8.96 -13.32 17.23
N ARG A 239 -8.57 -14.56 16.97
CA ARG A 239 -8.91 -15.26 15.73
C ARG A 239 -10.29 -15.87 15.88
N PHE A 240 -11.19 -15.52 14.98
CA PHE A 240 -12.54 -16.06 14.88
C PHE A 240 -12.67 -16.91 13.63
N ASP A 241 -12.92 -18.19 13.79
CA ASP A 241 -13.11 -19.15 12.72
C ASP A 241 -14.55 -19.70 12.76
N PRO A 242 -15.45 -19.20 11.93
CA PRO A 242 -16.85 -19.61 11.93
C PRO A 242 -17.08 -21.07 11.53
N SER A 243 -16.08 -21.71 10.91
CA SER A 243 -16.13 -23.12 10.49
C SER A 243 -15.61 -24.09 11.54
N ALA A 244 -14.94 -23.57 12.57
CA ALA A 244 -14.36 -24.41 13.62
C ALA A 244 -15.43 -24.90 14.62
N PRO A 245 -15.16 -26.00 15.34
CA PRO A 245 -15.99 -26.42 16.48
C PRO A 245 -16.18 -25.31 17.50
N GLU A 246 -17.31 -25.30 18.20
CA GLU A 246 -17.73 -24.23 19.12
C GLU A 246 -16.65 -23.89 20.17
N ASP A 247 -15.97 -24.88 20.71
CA ASP A 247 -14.92 -24.73 21.73
C ASP A 247 -13.60 -24.16 21.19
N SER A 248 -13.42 -24.12 19.89
CA SER A 248 -12.22 -23.60 19.19
C SER A 248 -12.51 -22.49 18.18
N MET A 249 -13.76 -22.01 18.17
CA MET A 249 -14.21 -20.96 17.26
C MET A 249 -13.51 -19.62 17.52
N PHE A 250 -13.22 -19.30 18.79
CA PHE A 250 -12.49 -18.12 19.19
C PHE A 250 -11.15 -18.50 19.83
N VAL A 251 -10.04 -18.11 19.19
CA VAL A 251 -8.68 -18.35 19.68
C VAL A 251 -8.05 -17.04 20.09
N TYR A 252 -7.77 -16.88 21.38
CA TYR A 252 -7.20 -15.67 21.98
C TYR A 252 -5.67 -15.69 21.83
N SER A 253 -5.12 -14.59 21.39
CA SER A 253 -3.67 -14.38 21.33
C SER A 253 -3.14 -13.90 22.70
N GLU A 254 -1.81 -13.97 22.87
CA GLU A 254 -1.16 -13.24 23.95
C GLU A 254 -1.43 -11.74 23.82
N LEU A 255 -1.58 -11.04 24.94
CA LEU A 255 -1.78 -9.60 24.90
C LEU A 255 -0.51 -8.91 24.40
N PRO A 256 -0.63 -7.93 23.50
CA PRO A 256 0.50 -7.13 23.12
C PRO A 256 1.02 -6.30 24.30
N VAL A 257 2.30 -5.97 24.26
CA VAL A 257 2.97 -5.19 25.30
C VAL A 257 3.29 -3.81 24.74
N ASN A 258 2.84 -2.76 25.43
CA ASN A 258 3.05 -1.38 25.05
C ASN A 258 4.53 -0.93 25.23
N ALA A 259 4.84 0.30 24.83
CA ALA A 259 6.19 0.85 24.96
C ALA A 259 6.68 0.98 26.41
N ALA A 260 5.76 1.05 27.37
CA ALA A 260 6.07 1.05 28.82
C ALA A 260 6.35 -0.33 29.38
N GLY A 261 6.13 -1.40 28.60
CA GLY A 261 6.31 -2.79 29.02
C GLY A 261 5.10 -3.40 29.73
N GLU A 262 3.94 -2.79 29.58
CA GLU A 262 2.68 -3.24 30.16
C GLU A 262 1.81 -3.94 29.11
N GLU A 263 1.03 -4.94 29.53
CA GLU A 263 0.04 -5.57 28.65
C GLU A 263 -1.05 -4.58 28.26
N ASP A 264 -1.28 -4.43 26.95
CA ASP A 264 -2.32 -3.56 26.38
C ASP A 264 -3.28 -4.39 25.53
N GLY A 265 -4.41 -4.75 26.14
CA GLY A 265 -5.45 -5.53 25.46
C GLY A 265 -6.50 -4.68 24.73
N VAL A 266 -6.41 -3.35 24.80
CA VAL A 266 -7.38 -2.43 24.18
C VAL A 266 -6.94 -2.11 22.76
N ILE A 267 -7.49 -2.83 21.78
CA ILE A 267 -7.20 -2.60 20.36
C ILE A 267 -8.35 -1.78 19.75
N LEU A 268 -8.04 -0.63 19.20
CA LEU A 268 -9.02 0.29 18.59
C LEU A 268 -9.25 0.02 17.12
N SER A 269 -8.18 -0.27 16.38
CA SER A 269 -8.25 -0.59 14.96
C SER A 269 -7.17 -1.61 14.59
N LEU A 270 -7.42 -2.38 13.54
CA LEU A 270 -6.43 -3.29 12.96
C LEU A 270 -6.60 -3.44 11.44
N VAL A 271 -5.49 -3.69 10.76
CA VAL A 271 -5.47 -4.09 9.34
C VAL A 271 -4.42 -5.17 9.14
N GLN A 272 -4.65 -6.05 8.18
CA GLN A 272 -3.66 -7.05 7.75
C GLN A 272 -2.91 -6.56 6.53
N ASP A 273 -1.59 -6.72 6.55
CA ASP A 273 -0.72 -6.45 5.42
C ASP A 273 -0.85 -7.50 4.31
N ASP A 274 -0.73 -7.08 3.04
CA ASP A 274 -0.91 -7.99 1.89
C ASP A 274 0.33 -8.87 1.59
N LYS A 275 1.50 -8.47 2.06
CA LYS A 275 2.77 -9.06 1.62
C LYS A 275 3.58 -9.72 2.72
N LEU A 276 3.53 -9.15 3.90
CA LEU A 276 4.47 -9.46 4.97
C LEU A 276 3.89 -10.42 6.01
N GLY A 277 2.59 -10.70 5.99
CA GLY A 277 1.93 -11.54 6.97
C GLY A 277 1.87 -10.90 8.36
N TYR A 278 1.75 -9.57 8.41
CA TYR A 278 1.60 -8.80 9.65
C TYR A 278 0.19 -8.27 9.84
N ILE A 279 -0.22 -8.20 11.08
CA ILE A 279 -1.36 -7.41 11.54
C ILE A 279 -0.80 -6.13 12.15
N TRP A 280 -1.24 -4.99 11.63
CA TRP A 280 -0.93 -3.66 12.14
C TRP A 280 -2.12 -3.16 12.94
N LEU A 281 -1.88 -2.61 14.11
CA LEU A 281 -2.94 -2.23 15.01
C LEU A 281 -2.63 -0.95 15.78
N THR A 282 -3.69 -0.26 16.18
CA THR A 282 -3.64 0.86 17.11
C THR A 282 -4.27 0.44 18.42
N THR A 283 -3.64 0.85 19.51
CA THR A 283 -4.21 0.76 20.86
C THR A 283 -4.60 2.15 21.36
N GLY A 284 -5.12 2.24 22.57
CA GLY A 284 -5.35 3.54 23.21
C GLY A 284 -4.07 4.35 23.44
N HIS A 285 -2.90 3.75 23.24
CA HIS A 285 -1.61 4.35 23.60
C HIS A 285 -0.50 4.20 22.57
N ASP A 286 -0.54 3.14 21.74
CA ASP A 286 0.57 2.78 20.86
C ASP A 286 0.11 2.27 19.48
N PHE A 287 1.04 2.31 18.54
CA PHE A 287 0.96 1.63 17.23
C PHE A 287 1.86 0.41 17.26
N MET A 288 1.31 -0.75 16.90
CA MET A 288 2.00 -2.04 17.03
C MET A 288 1.85 -2.92 15.80
N SER A 289 2.68 -3.95 15.70
CA SER A 289 2.48 -5.03 14.73
C SER A 289 2.64 -6.40 15.35
N LEU A 290 1.84 -7.33 14.86
CA LEU A 290 1.86 -8.73 15.20
C LEU A 290 2.15 -9.56 13.95
N GLN A 291 3.16 -10.41 13.99
CA GLN A 291 3.47 -11.33 12.90
C GLN A 291 2.61 -12.59 13.01
N ILE A 292 1.93 -12.94 11.93
CA ILE A 292 1.19 -14.20 11.83
C ILE A 292 2.21 -15.33 11.64
N GLN A 293 2.23 -16.29 12.57
CA GLN A 293 3.12 -17.45 12.53
C GLN A 293 2.49 -18.57 11.66
N PRO A 294 3.28 -19.55 11.19
CA PRO A 294 2.77 -20.67 10.40
C PRO A 294 1.69 -21.51 11.13
N ASP A 295 1.73 -21.55 12.45
CA ASP A 295 0.71 -22.20 13.29
C ASP A 295 -0.52 -21.31 13.58
N LYS A 296 -0.59 -20.14 12.92
CA LYS A 296 -1.65 -19.14 13.06
C LYS A 296 -1.71 -18.46 14.44
N THR A 297 -0.65 -18.55 15.21
CA THR A 297 -0.44 -17.71 16.40
C THR A 297 0.12 -16.35 16.02
N LEU A 298 0.02 -15.38 16.90
CA LEU A 298 0.53 -14.03 16.70
C LEU A 298 1.75 -13.79 17.57
N LYS A 299 2.78 -13.19 17.00
CA LYS A 299 4.00 -12.79 17.71
C LYS A 299 4.21 -11.30 17.55
N GLN A 300 4.29 -10.57 18.66
CA GLN A 300 4.59 -9.14 18.61
C GLN A 300 6.00 -8.88 18.11
N LEU A 301 6.12 -7.92 17.20
CA LEU A 301 7.40 -7.42 16.73
C LEU A 301 7.72 -6.10 17.43
N LYS A 302 8.97 -5.98 17.85
CA LYS A 302 9.49 -4.72 18.41
C LYS A 302 10.11 -3.91 17.26
N PHE A 303 9.64 -2.69 17.08
CA PHE A 303 10.28 -1.74 16.19
C PHE A 303 11.36 -0.94 16.92
N GLN A 304 12.32 -0.39 16.19
CA GLN A 304 13.13 0.71 16.71
C GLN A 304 12.28 1.98 16.64
N THR A 305 11.54 2.24 17.71
CA THR A 305 10.45 3.22 17.75
C THR A 305 10.85 4.60 18.25
N GLY A 306 12.07 5.03 18.15
CA GLY A 306 12.45 6.41 18.55
C GLY A 306 11.68 7.54 17.84
N LEU A 307 10.72 7.20 16.96
CA LEU A 307 9.97 8.14 16.13
C LEU A 307 8.44 8.05 16.31
N LEU A 308 7.93 7.00 16.96
CA LEU A 308 6.48 6.88 17.17
C LEU A 308 6.02 7.77 18.32
N PRO A 309 4.91 8.50 18.18
CA PRO A 309 4.27 9.13 19.31
C PRO A 309 3.80 8.03 20.26
N VAL A 310 4.36 8.01 21.46
CA VAL A 310 3.96 7.12 22.56
C VAL A 310 3.04 7.86 23.51
N ASN A 311 2.08 7.14 24.13
CA ASN A 311 1.06 7.69 25.02
C ASN A 311 0.09 8.68 24.36
N HIS A 312 -0.20 8.47 23.06
CA HIS A 312 -1.21 9.22 22.33
C HIS A 312 -2.36 8.32 21.90
N MET A 313 -3.58 8.86 21.88
CA MET A 313 -4.77 8.12 21.46
C MET A 313 -4.78 7.96 19.93
N LEU A 314 -4.32 6.81 19.45
CA LEU A 314 -4.35 6.43 18.05
C LEU A 314 -5.67 5.71 17.74
N VAL A 315 -6.45 6.27 16.82
CA VAL A 315 -7.87 5.87 16.63
C VAL A 315 -8.01 4.81 15.56
N GLU A 316 -7.38 5.01 14.41
CA GLU A 316 -7.60 4.16 13.25
C GLU A 316 -6.31 3.93 12.47
N VAL A 317 -6.19 2.74 11.88
CA VAL A 317 -5.17 2.43 10.88
C VAL A 317 -5.85 2.03 9.59
N LEU A 318 -5.45 2.69 8.48
CA LEU A 318 -5.94 2.41 7.13
C LEU A 318 -4.79 1.96 6.25
N LYS A 319 -5.01 0.87 5.52
CA LYS A 319 -4.03 0.33 4.57
C LYS A 319 -4.00 1.14 3.28
N GLY A 320 -2.81 1.60 2.89
CA GLY A 320 -2.50 2.23 1.63
C GLY A 320 -1.66 1.33 0.70
N ARG A 321 -1.12 1.90 -0.36
CA ARG A 321 -0.16 1.21 -1.24
C ARG A 321 1.26 1.30 -0.67
N GLY A 322 1.69 0.27 0.09
CA GLY A 322 3.01 0.24 0.73
C GLY A 322 3.15 1.19 1.91
N CYS A 323 2.06 1.67 2.46
CA CYS A 323 2.03 2.51 3.64
C CYS A 323 0.75 2.28 4.46
N LEU A 324 0.77 2.75 5.69
CA LEU A 324 -0.39 2.79 6.57
C LEU A 324 -0.65 4.24 6.97
N TRP A 325 -1.91 4.64 6.92
CA TRP A 325 -2.36 5.92 7.46
C TRP A 325 -2.83 5.68 8.89
N VAL A 326 -2.26 6.39 9.82
CA VAL A 326 -2.60 6.27 11.24
C VAL A 326 -3.22 7.58 11.70
N SER A 327 -4.48 7.53 12.11
CA SER A 327 -5.16 8.69 12.66
C SER A 327 -4.97 8.74 14.17
N ALA A 328 -4.88 9.96 14.70
CA ALA A 328 -4.71 10.25 16.10
C ALA A 328 -5.71 11.32 16.55
N PHE A 329 -6.13 11.21 17.82
CA PHE A 329 -7.07 12.14 18.42
C PHE A 329 -6.40 13.35 19.05
N ASP A 330 -5.26 13.15 19.69
CA ASP A 330 -4.57 14.12 20.54
C ASP A 330 -3.15 14.51 20.06
N CYS A 331 -2.76 13.96 18.91
CA CYS A 331 -1.52 14.36 18.22
C CYS A 331 -1.75 14.42 16.70
N PRO A 332 -0.82 14.97 15.90
CA PRO A 332 -0.93 14.91 14.45
C PRO A 332 -0.96 13.47 13.94
N SER A 333 -1.90 13.18 13.04
CA SER A 333 -1.96 11.92 12.32
C SER A 333 -0.78 11.78 11.36
N PHE A 334 -0.35 10.56 11.07
CA PHE A 334 0.89 10.30 10.35
C PHE A 334 0.78 9.11 9.38
N ILE A 335 1.79 8.99 8.52
CA ILE A 335 1.91 7.87 7.57
C ILE A 335 3.09 6.99 8.01
N VAL A 336 2.84 5.70 8.14
CA VAL A 336 3.86 4.68 8.33
C VAL A 336 4.16 4.05 6.99
N HIS A 337 5.36 4.25 6.48
CA HIS A 337 5.81 3.58 5.27
C HIS A 337 6.28 2.18 5.64
N LEU A 338 5.61 1.19 5.08
CA LEU A 338 6.01 -0.21 5.20
C LEU A 338 7.16 -0.44 4.23
N MET A 339 8.36 -0.17 4.71
CA MET A 339 9.56 -0.38 3.92
C MET A 339 9.88 -1.88 3.85
N ASP A 340 9.41 -2.58 2.83
CA ASP A 340 10.35 -3.41 2.10
C ASP A 340 11.42 -2.46 1.60
N ASN A 341 12.60 -2.41 2.22
CA ASN A 341 13.77 -1.64 1.76
C ASN A 341 13.56 -0.95 0.40
N ILE A 342 12.63 0.03 0.31
CA ILE A 342 12.29 0.75 -0.94
C ILE A 342 13.51 1.54 -1.39
N THR A 343 14.38 1.89 -0.44
CA THR A 343 15.74 2.34 -0.71
C THR A 343 16.72 1.36 -0.06
N LYS A 344 17.02 0.28 -0.74
CA LYS A 344 18.25 -0.43 -0.45
C LYS A 344 19.38 0.42 -1.01
N ASP A 345 20.22 0.94 -0.13
CA ASP A 345 21.47 1.57 -0.55
C ASP A 345 22.36 0.47 -1.14
N TYR A 346 22.38 0.42 -2.46
CA TYR A 346 23.28 -0.45 -3.19
C TYR A 346 24.64 0.24 -3.27
N ALA A 347 25.44 0.11 -2.22
CA ALA A 347 26.85 0.44 -2.33
C ALA A 347 27.46 -0.53 -3.33
N LEU A 348 27.85 -0.05 -4.50
CA LEU A 348 28.62 -0.81 -5.48
C LEU A 348 30.11 -0.73 -5.06
N PRO A 349 30.62 -1.72 -4.30
CA PRO A 349 31.94 -1.57 -3.63
C PRO A 349 33.10 -1.42 -4.60
N ALA A 350 32.96 -1.99 -5.81
CA ALA A 350 33.99 -1.93 -6.83
C ALA A 350 34.13 -0.55 -7.51
N LEU A 351 33.22 0.37 -7.27
CA LEU A 351 33.19 1.67 -7.92
C LEU A 351 33.75 2.81 -7.06
N ALA A 352 33.83 2.61 -5.75
CA ALA A 352 34.35 3.59 -4.80
C ALA A 352 35.88 3.81 -4.94
N ASP A 353 36.61 2.81 -5.41
CA ASP A 353 38.09 2.85 -5.40
C ASP A 353 38.75 3.57 -6.59
N ARG A 354 38.02 3.86 -7.67
CA ARG A 354 38.64 4.40 -8.90
C ARG A 354 38.60 5.91 -9.05
N ALA A 355 37.84 6.60 -8.26
CA ALA A 355 37.85 8.08 -8.24
C ALA A 355 37.29 8.61 -6.93
N ASN A 356 37.93 9.58 -6.32
CA ASN A 356 37.48 10.35 -5.16
C ASN A 356 36.14 11.14 -5.39
N ARG A 357 35.32 10.73 -6.35
CA ARG A 357 34.01 11.27 -6.67
C ARG A 357 33.07 10.12 -7.01
N SER A 358 31.89 10.09 -6.42
CA SER A 358 30.83 9.12 -6.78
C SER A 358 30.50 9.29 -8.28
N PRO A 359 30.65 8.24 -9.10
CA PRO A 359 30.31 8.31 -10.52
C PRO A 359 28.80 8.51 -10.66
N ALA A 360 28.40 9.41 -11.56
CA ALA A 360 26.99 9.64 -11.84
C ALA A 360 26.36 8.43 -12.50
N VAL A 361 25.17 8.04 -12.08
CA VAL A 361 24.33 7.06 -12.76
C VAL A 361 23.61 7.79 -13.91
N MET A 362 23.86 7.35 -15.13
CA MET A 362 23.34 7.96 -16.34
C MET A 362 22.05 7.31 -16.83
N ALA A 363 21.89 6.00 -16.64
CA ALA A 363 20.70 5.27 -16.98
C ALA A 363 20.52 4.02 -16.11
N LEU A 364 19.27 3.65 -15.88
CA LEU A 364 18.85 2.43 -15.18
C LEU A 364 17.86 1.67 -16.06
N CYS A 365 17.96 0.36 -16.08
CA CYS A 365 17.03 -0.50 -16.79
C CYS A 365 16.81 -1.82 -16.04
N ASP A 366 15.56 -2.11 -15.71
CA ASP A 366 15.15 -3.42 -15.17
C ASP A 366 14.85 -4.36 -16.35
N ASP A 367 15.42 -5.56 -16.36
CA ASP A 367 15.14 -6.56 -17.38
C ASP A 367 14.01 -7.53 -17.03
N GLY A 368 13.41 -7.35 -15.84
CA GLY A 368 12.22 -8.08 -15.40
C GLY A 368 12.49 -9.39 -14.67
N ASP A 369 13.76 -9.83 -14.56
CA ASP A 369 14.16 -11.06 -13.86
C ASP A 369 14.76 -10.79 -12.47
N GLY A 370 14.64 -9.57 -11.97
CA GLY A 370 15.31 -9.09 -10.76
C GLY A 370 16.77 -8.74 -11.01
N MET A 371 17.11 -8.42 -12.27
CA MET A 371 18.39 -7.91 -12.67
C MET A 371 18.25 -6.43 -13.03
N MET A 372 19.10 -5.60 -12.44
CA MET A 372 19.16 -4.18 -12.72
C MET A 372 20.40 -3.85 -13.54
N TRP A 373 20.21 -3.25 -14.70
CA TRP A 373 21.27 -2.68 -15.49
C TRP A 373 21.50 -1.23 -15.09
N ILE A 374 22.77 -0.89 -14.86
CA ILE A 374 23.19 0.42 -14.40
C ILE A 374 24.26 0.92 -15.34
N MET A 375 24.02 2.05 -15.98
CA MET A 375 25.03 2.76 -16.74
C MET A 375 25.64 3.86 -15.89
N GLN A 376 26.95 3.77 -15.67
CA GLN A 376 27.67 4.75 -14.87
C GLN A 376 28.70 5.49 -15.70
N GLU A 377 28.79 6.79 -15.45
CA GLU A 377 29.82 7.63 -16.02
C GLU A 377 31.22 7.08 -15.69
N ARG A 378 32.08 6.92 -16.68
CA ARG A 378 33.46 6.43 -16.56
C ARG A 378 33.66 4.98 -16.09
N THR A 379 32.62 4.34 -15.60
CA THR A 379 32.70 2.93 -15.19
C THR A 379 32.10 2.00 -16.24
N GLY A 380 31.16 2.52 -17.00
CA GLY A 380 30.48 1.77 -18.03
C GLY A 380 29.24 1.03 -17.54
N LEU A 381 28.98 -0.13 -18.10
CA LEU A 381 27.79 -0.93 -17.85
C LEU A 381 28.00 -1.89 -16.70
N VAL A 382 27.05 -1.87 -15.77
CA VAL A 382 27.04 -2.71 -14.57
C VAL A 382 25.75 -3.52 -14.54
N LEU A 383 25.82 -4.81 -14.24
CA LEU A 383 24.68 -5.67 -13.97
C LEU A 383 24.63 -6.01 -12.48
N TYR A 384 23.48 -5.79 -11.87
CA TYR A 384 23.22 -6.12 -10.48
C TYR A 384 22.11 -7.16 -10.36
N ASP A 385 22.42 -8.32 -9.77
CA ASP A 385 21.43 -9.32 -9.37
C ASP A 385 20.84 -8.91 -8.02
N LEU A 386 19.64 -8.37 -8.05
CA LEU A 386 18.95 -7.88 -6.86
C LEU A 386 18.57 -8.99 -5.88
N LYS A 387 18.39 -10.23 -6.39
CA LYS A 387 18.00 -11.39 -5.56
C LYS A 387 19.19 -12.01 -4.83
N ARG A 388 20.37 -12.02 -5.46
CA ARG A 388 21.58 -12.67 -4.94
C ARG A 388 22.61 -11.70 -4.40
N ASP A 389 22.33 -10.40 -4.50
CA ASP A 389 23.25 -9.31 -4.10
C ASP A 389 24.61 -9.42 -4.80
N LYS A 390 24.62 -9.68 -6.10
CA LYS A 390 25.83 -9.86 -6.91
C LYS A 390 25.94 -8.78 -7.98
N VAL A 391 27.13 -8.25 -8.12
CA VAL A 391 27.46 -7.20 -9.10
C VAL A 391 28.45 -7.74 -10.10
N LYS A 392 28.27 -7.38 -11.38
CA LYS A 392 29.23 -7.61 -12.46
C LYS A 392 29.44 -6.32 -13.26
N ILE A 393 30.69 -5.94 -13.42
CA ILE A 393 31.10 -4.75 -14.18
C ILE A 393 31.60 -5.19 -15.55
N TYR A 394 31.10 -4.56 -16.59
CA TYR A 394 31.41 -4.95 -17.98
C TYR A 394 32.46 -4.05 -18.66
N SER A 395 33.02 -3.06 -17.97
CA SER A 395 34.12 -2.22 -18.50
C SER A 395 35.37 -3.03 -18.87
N ASP A 396 35.57 -4.19 -18.22
CA ASP A 396 36.77 -5.03 -18.38
C ASP A 396 36.57 -6.18 -19.38
N PHE A 397 35.43 -6.28 -20.05
CA PHE A 397 35.18 -7.31 -21.05
C PHE A 397 35.87 -6.98 -22.38
N PRO A 398 36.78 -7.82 -22.88
CA PRO A 398 37.51 -7.51 -24.13
C PRO A 398 36.59 -7.27 -25.33
N ALA A 399 35.50 -8.00 -25.44
CA ALA A 399 34.51 -7.81 -26.50
C ALA A 399 33.70 -6.49 -26.38
N LEU A 400 33.66 -5.89 -25.22
CA LEU A 400 32.93 -4.64 -24.91
C LEU A 400 33.89 -3.46 -24.70
N ALA A 401 35.15 -3.72 -24.37
CA ALA A 401 36.17 -2.68 -24.23
C ALA A 401 36.34 -1.87 -25.53
N SER A 402 36.17 -2.55 -26.69
CA SER A 402 36.16 -1.88 -27.99
C SER A 402 34.93 -0.98 -28.23
N LEU A 403 33.84 -1.23 -27.48
CA LEU A 403 32.63 -0.42 -27.56
C LEU A 403 32.71 0.86 -26.72
N ALA A 404 33.68 0.90 -25.77
CA ALA A 404 33.90 2.03 -24.85
C ALA A 404 32.59 2.59 -24.26
N LEU A 405 31.82 1.71 -23.60
CA LEU A 405 30.53 2.04 -22.97
C LEU A 405 30.65 2.93 -21.74
N ASP A 406 31.83 3.40 -21.45
CA ASP A 406 32.15 4.32 -20.35
C ASP A 406 31.38 5.65 -20.39
N ASN A 407 30.82 6.01 -21.54
CA ASN A 407 29.99 7.20 -21.76
C ASN A 407 28.60 6.84 -22.33
N GLY A 408 28.02 5.73 -21.95
CA GLY A 408 26.63 5.42 -22.30
C GLY A 408 25.66 6.40 -21.60
N ARG A 409 24.62 6.84 -22.30
CA ARG A 409 23.64 7.80 -21.79
C ARG A 409 22.22 7.29 -21.71
N GLU A 410 21.86 6.36 -22.58
CA GLU A 410 20.48 5.90 -22.67
C GLU A 410 20.44 4.39 -22.79
N MET A 411 19.42 3.81 -22.15
CA MET A 411 19.26 2.37 -22.07
C MET A 411 17.80 2.01 -21.97
N THR A 412 17.38 0.96 -22.67
CA THR A 412 16.01 0.42 -22.53
C THR A 412 16.03 -1.10 -22.61
N ARG A 413 15.01 -1.75 -22.06
CA ARG A 413 14.83 -3.19 -22.14
C ARG A 413 14.62 -3.65 -23.57
N ALA A 414 15.33 -4.72 -23.95
CA ALA A 414 15.11 -5.42 -25.21
C ALA A 414 14.07 -6.52 -24.96
N ARG A 415 12.85 -6.29 -25.42
CA ARG A 415 11.70 -7.18 -25.15
C ARG A 415 11.73 -8.46 -25.96
N ILE A 416 12.29 -8.41 -27.19
CA ILE A 416 12.38 -9.58 -28.08
C ILE A 416 13.60 -10.44 -27.78
N ASN A 417 14.71 -9.85 -27.35
CA ASN A 417 16.02 -10.51 -27.26
C ASN A 417 16.51 -10.77 -25.83
N ASP A 418 15.66 -10.65 -24.82
CA ASP A 418 16.01 -10.82 -23.40
C ASP A 418 17.32 -10.11 -23.00
N GLY A 419 17.32 -8.79 -23.07
CA GLY A 419 18.47 -7.99 -22.74
C GLY A 419 18.18 -6.51 -22.75
N ILE A 420 19.11 -5.73 -23.26
CA ILE A 420 18.99 -4.27 -23.30
C ILE A 420 19.46 -3.68 -24.63
N TRP A 421 18.90 -2.54 -24.97
CA TRP A 421 19.43 -1.63 -25.96
C TRP A 421 20.18 -0.52 -25.24
N VAL A 422 21.36 -0.17 -25.74
CA VAL A 422 22.23 0.85 -25.17
C VAL A 422 22.66 1.83 -26.24
N ALA A 423 22.55 3.13 -25.96
CA ALA A 423 23.12 4.17 -26.81
C ALA A 423 24.27 4.87 -26.08
N LYS A 424 25.33 5.13 -26.82
CA LYS A 424 26.50 5.87 -26.36
C LYS A 424 26.32 7.38 -26.58
N ASP A 425 26.90 8.17 -25.67
CA ASP A 425 26.94 9.63 -25.82
C ASP A 425 27.66 10.06 -27.09
N LEU A 426 27.13 11.13 -27.69
CA LEU A 426 27.69 11.76 -28.92
C LEU A 426 27.85 10.83 -30.11
N ASN A 427 27.32 9.62 -30.03
CA ASN A 427 27.39 8.64 -31.11
C ASN A 427 26.01 8.38 -31.73
N ARG A 428 26.02 7.86 -32.95
CA ARG A 428 24.85 7.43 -33.71
C ARG A 428 24.76 5.90 -33.78
N TRP A 429 25.28 5.23 -32.76
CA TRP A 429 25.29 3.78 -32.70
C TRP A 429 24.43 3.32 -31.53
N VAL A 430 23.60 2.32 -31.79
CA VAL A 430 22.79 1.66 -30.74
C VAL A 430 23.19 0.20 -30.76
N TYR A 431 23.45 -0.31 -29.55
CA TYR A 431 23.90 -1.68 -29.31
C TYR A 431 22.81 -2.51 -28.70
N GLY A 432 22.43 -3.61 -29.33
CA GLY A 432 21.54 -4.62 -28.79
C GLY A 432 22.33 -5.72 -28.08
N MET A 433 22.10 -5.91 -26.80
CA MET A 433 22.78 -6.88 -25.96
C MET A 433 21.79 -7.87 -25.39
N ALA A 434 22.11 -9.17 -25.46
CA ALA A 434 21.36 -10.24 -24.81
C ALA A 434 22.14 -10.83 -23.66
N ARG A 435 21.43 -11.31 -22.66
CA ARG A 435 21.95 -11.86 -21.42
C ARG A 435 21.70 -13.36 -21.33
N GLN A 436 22.66 -14.10 -20.80
CA GLN A 436 22.51 -15.47 -20.35
C GLN A 436 23.10 -15.58 -18.95
N GLY A 437 22.26 -15.61 -17.91
CA GLY A 437 22.71 -15.46 -16.53
C GLY A 437 23.38 -14.10 -16.30
N MET A 438 24.61 -14.10 -15.80
CA MET A 438 25.46 -12.91 -15.65
C MET A 438 26.41 -12.71 -16.86
N GLU A 439 26.25 -13.45 -17.92
CA GLU A 439 27.04 -13.28 -19.16
C GLU A 439 26.25 -12.47 -20.20
N MET A 440 26.95 -11.61 -20.91
CA MET A 440 26.36 -10.71 -21.90
C MET A 440 27.01 -10.90 -23.27
N HIS A 441 26.17 -10.86 -24.31
CA HIS A 441 26.58 -11.03 -25.69
C HIS A 441 26.00 -9.90 -26.55
N LEU A 442 26.88 -9.30 -27.40
CA LEU A 442 26.45 -8.36 -28.40
C LEU A 442 25.64 -9.11 -29.46
N LYS A 443 24.41 -8.72 -29.69
CA LYS A 443 23.48 -9.34 -30.66
C LYS A 443 23.24 -8.50 -31.89
N ASP A 444 23.25 -7.18 -31.73
CA ASP A 444 22.94 -6.26 -32.82
C ASP A 444 23.70 -4.95 -32.66
N VAL A 445 23.98 -4.32 -33.78
CA VAL A 445 24.61 -2.99 -33.86
C VAL A 445 23.90 -2.19 -34.93
N ILE A 446 23.26 -1.11 -34.51
CA ILE A 446 22.55 -0.21 -35.42
C ILE A 446 23.43 1.00 -35.65
N ASP A 447 23.85 1.17 -36.89
CA ASP A 447 24.58 2.36 -37.33
C ASP A 447 23.63 3.34 -38.03
N LEU A 448 23.44 4.48 -37.40
CA LEU A 448 22.57 5.56 -37.90
C LEU A 448 23.34 6.57 -38.77
N ASN A 449 24.66 6.39 -38.99
CA ASN A 449 25.43 7.29 -39.80
C ASN A 449 24.94 7.27 -41.26
N GLY A 450 24.74 8.46 -41.83
CA GLY A 450 24.21 8.60 -43.18
C GLY A 450 22.71 8.36 -43.33
N GLN A 451 22.01 7.98 -42.25
CA GLN A 451 20.57 7.72 -42.27
C GLN A 451 19.77 8.79 -41.51
N VAL A 452 20.44 9.52 -40.63
CA VAL A 452 19.86 10.62 -39.83
C VAL A 452 20.70 11.89 -40.01
N GLU A 453 20.21 13.01 -39.54
CA GLU A 453 20.91 14.30 -39.60
C GLU A 453 22.36 14.21 -39.05
N PRO A 454 23.35 14.85 -39.71
CA PRO A 454 24.78 14.68 -39.40
C PRO A 454 25.19 14.98 -37.95
N ASN A 455 24.45 15.85 -37.26
CA ASN A 455 24.72 16.25 -35.87
C ASN A 455 23.64 15.72 -34.88
N ALA A 456 22.80 14.81 -35.34
CA ALA A 456 21.80 14.21 -34.42
C ALA A 456 22.50 13.20 -33.50
N THR A 457 22.14 13.22 -32.23
CA THR A 457 22.59 12.26 -31.21
C THR A 457 21.39 11.51 -30.64
N VAL A 458 21.58 10.28 -30.22
CA VAL A 458 20.53 9.48 -29.58
C VAL A 458 20.19 10.05 -28.22
N THR A 459 18.93 10.32 -27.99
CA THR A 459 18.41 10.92 -26.73
C THR A 459 17.50 10.01 -25.96
N LYS A 460 16.75 9.12 -26.66
CA LYS A 460 15.83 8.15 -26.04
C LYS A 460 15.80 6.84 -26.82
N LEU A 461 15.61 5.76 -26.09
CA LEU A 461 15.38 4.42 -26.66
C LEU A 461 14.10 3.85 -26.06
N TYR A 462 13.28 3.19 -26.88
CA TYR A 462 12.10 2.46 -26.42
C TYR A 462 11.76 1.34 -27.40
N GLU A 463 11.72 0.09 -26.95
CA GLU A 463 11.21 -1.04 -27.75
C GLU A 463 9.74 -1.26 -27.41
N ASP A 464 8.87 -1.13 -28.42
CA ASP A 464 7.43 -1.28 -28.25
C ASP A 464 6.99 -2.76 -28.18
N SER A 465 5.71 -2.98 -27.88
CA SER A 465 5.11 -4.31 -27.77
C SER A 465 5.08 -5.08 -29.11
N HIS A 466 5.26 -4.39 -30.24
CA HIS A 466 5.30 -4.97 -31.59
C HIS A 466 6.71 -5.34 -32.05
N GLY A 467 7.73 -4.98 -31.28
CA GLY A 467 9.13 -5.25 -31.60
C GLY A 467 9.76 -4.22 -32.53
N ILE A 468 9.29 -3.00 -32.45
CA ILE A 468 9.92 -1.86 -33.08
C ILE A 468 10.71 -1.10 -32.02
N LEU A 469 12.00 -0.93 -32.25
CA LEU A 469 12.81 -0.05 -31.43
C LEU A 469 12.69 1.38 -31.96
N TRP A 470 12.13 2.26 -31.16
CA TRP A 470 12.05 3.68 -31.40
C TRP A 470 13.28 4.37 -30.84
N ILE A 471 13.96 5.11 -31.73
CA ILE A 471 15.22 5.79 -31.44
C ILE A 471 14.95 7.28 -31.54
N GLY A 472 14.80 7.94 -30.42
CA GLY A 472 14.67 9.38 -30.29
C GLY A 472 16.03 10.05 -30.52
N LEU A 473 16.03 11.13 -31.23
CA LEU A 473 17.23 11.89 -31.58
C LEU A 473 17.12 13.34 -31.09
N SER A 474 18.24 14.00 -30.94
CA SER A 474 18.29 15.46 -30.73
C SER A 474 17.65 16.25 -31.88
N LYS A 475 17.55 15.62 -33.07
CA LYS A 475 16.82 16.09 -34.24
C LYS A 475 16.27 14.87 -34.97
N GLY A 476 14.97 14.64 -34.86
CA GLY A 476 14.27 13.54 -35.49
C GLY A 476 13.95 12.36 -34.59
N LEU A 477 13.27 11.39 -35.19
CA LEU A 477 12.92 10.10 -34.64
C LEU A 477 13.19 9.02 -35.67
N CYS A 478 13.61 7.83 -35.24
CA CYS A 478 13.85 6.70 -36.13
C CYS A 478 13.16 5.46 -35.54
N SER A 479 12.59 4.63 -36.42
CA SER A 479 12.04 3.31 -36.02
C SER A 479 12.86 2.20 -36.69
N TYR A 480 13.23 1.19 -35.87
CA TYR A 480 14.01 0.03 -36.28
C TYR A 480 13.24 -1.25 -36.01
N ASP A 481 13.06 -2.10 -37.00
CA ASP A 481 12.45 -3.40 -36.88
C ASP A 481 13.47 -4.40 -36.32
N VAL A 482 13.27 -4.81 -35.06
CA VAL A 482 14.19 -5.70 -34.33
C VAL A 482 14.25 -7.09 -34.96
N ARG A 483 13.13 -7.59 -35.50
CA ARG A 483 13.06 -8.91 -36.14
C ARG A 483 13.71 -8.94 -37.51
N GLN A 484 13.47 -7.88 -38.31
CA GLN A 484 14.01 -7.76 -39.67
C GLN A 484 15.40 -7.12 -39.71
N LYS A 485 15.88 -6.62 -38.58
CA LYS A 485 17.19 -5.97 -38.42
C LYS A 485 17.41 -4.83 -39.41
N ARG A 486 16.43 -3.97 -39.58
CA ARG A 486 16.51 -2.84 -40.49
C ARG A 486 15.78 -1.61 -40.00
N ILE A 487 16.25 -0.45 -40.39
CA ILE A 487 15.54 0.81 -40.18
C ILE A 487 14.26 0.77 -41.02
N LYS A 488 13.12 0.98 -40.34
CA LYS A 488 11.80 0.98 -40.95
C LYS A 488 11.45 2.36 -41.49
N GLN A 489 11.69 3.40 -40.71
CA GLN A 489 11.37 4.77 -41.07
C GLN A 489 12.18 5.78 -40.26
N VAL A 490 12.50 6.91 -40.90
CA VAL A 490 13.10 8.09 -40.26
C VAL A 490 12.12 9.25 -40.38
N TYR A 491 11.93 9.99 -39.30
CA TYR A 491 11.05 11.14 -39.18
C TYR A 491 11.92 12.38 -38.89
N PRO A 492 12.43 13.05 -39.90
CA PRO A 492 13.39 14.17 -39.73
C PRO A 492 12.72 15.44 -39.18
N ASP A 493 11.41 15.60 -39.42
CA ASP A 493 10.66 16.79 -38.99
C ASP A 493 10.26 16.78 -37.51
N VAL A 494 10.49 15.66 -36.80
CA VAL A 494 10.34 15.59 -35.37
C VAL A 494 11.52 16.33 -34.73
N GLY A 495 11.22 17.23 -33.79
CA GLY A 495 12.26 17.98 -33.08
C GLY A 495 13.06 17.11 -32.11
N HIS A 496 13.54 17.70 -31.04
CA HIS A 496 14.26 16.99 -29.99
C HIS A 496 13.32 16.05 -29.21
N VAL A 497 13.58 14.76 -29.25
CA VAL A 497 12.78 13.75 -28.54
C VAL A 497 13.29 13.60 -27.12
N MET A 498 12.47 13.97 -26.13
CA MET A 498 12.79 13.90 -24.71
C MET A 498 12.19 12.66 -24.01
N GLY A 499 11.19 12.03 -24.60
CA GLY A 499 10.54 10.84 -24.07
C GLY A 499 9.79 10.09 -25.15
N ILE A 500 9.66 8.78 -24.97
CA ILE A 500 8.87 7.88 -25.82
C ILE A 500 8.09 6.97 -24.90
N VAL A 501 6.80 6.81 -25.16
CA VAL A 501 5.91 5.98 -24.36
C VAL A 501 4.87 5.32 -25.25
N GLU A 502 4.52 4.09 -24.94
CA GLU A 502 3.44 3.33 -25.57
C GLU A 502 2.20 3.33 -24.64
N ASN A 503 1.06 3.67 -25.19
CA ASN A 503 -0.19 3.59 -24.44
C ASN A 503 -0.73 2.14 -24.37
N LYS A 504 -1.83 1.93 -23.67
CA LYS A 504 -2.45 0.60 -23.52
C LYS A 504 -2.97 0.01 -24.83
N GLU A 505 -3.14 0.84 -25.87
CA GLU A 505 -3.61 0.44 -27.21
C GLU A 505 -2.45 0.16 -28.17
N GLY A 506 -1.20 0.26 -27.70
CA GLY A 506 0.00 0.07 -28.53
C GLY A 506 0.36 1.25 -29.42
N LEU A 507 -0.15 2.45 -29.11
CA LEU A 507 0.22 3.68 -29.83
C LEU A 507 1.41 4.35 -29.13
N ILE A 508 2.33 4.86 -29.96
CA ILE A 508 3.54 5.57 -29.50
C ILE A 508 3.31 7.09 -29.55
#